data_fe0375499816b5ce857bfc75479808fb
#
_entry.id   fe0375499816b5ce857bfc75479808fb
#
_cell.length_a   1.000
_cell.length_b   1.000
_cell.length_c   1.000
_cell.angle_alpha   90.00
_cell.angle_beta   90.00
_cell.angle_gamma   90.00
#
_symmetry.space_group_name_H-M   'P 1'
#
loop_
_entity.id
_entity.type
_entity.pdbx_description
1 polymer ?
#
loop_
_entity_poly.entity_id
_entity_poly.type
_entity_poly.pdbx_seq_one_letter_code
_entity_poly.pdbx_strand_id
1 'polypeptide(L)'
;YPARMGIQGVFYPDSYTGMAPEEVTMAEVLKVQGYATACIGKWHLGSREKYLPLQQGFDEYFGIPYSNDMSAQVYLRGNEVEEFHIDINNVTKKYTEEAVDYIRRKADQPFFLFLAHSMMHVPIYVSDEFAGKSGAGIYGDAVLEVDWSVGRIMETLRELGLDDNTLVVFTS
;
A
#
# COMPACT_ATOMS: atom_id res chain seq x y z
N TYR A 1 -14.23 -2.03 10.39
CA TYR A 1 -14.23 -3.45 10.68
C TYR A 1 -14.99 -4.20 9.58
N PRO A 2 -14.42 -5.26 8.96
CA PRO A 2 -15.05 -5.99 7.84
C PRO A 2 -16.48 -6.46 8.14
N ALA A 3 -16.73 -6.97 9.34
CA ALA A 3 -18.06 -7.43 9.74
C ALA A 3 -19.13 -6.33 9.70
N ARG A 4 -18.78 -5.07 10.00
CA ARG A 4 -19.71 -3.93 9.89
C ARG A 4 -20.10 -3.65 8.43
N MET A 5 -19.17 -3.87 7.51
CA MET A 5 -19.36 -3.69 6.07
C MET A 5 -20.00 -4.93 5.39
N GLY A 6 -20.40 -5.94 6.17
CA GLY A 6 -20.94 -7.18 5.63
C GLY A 6 -19.92 -8.09 4.96
N ILE A 7 -18.62 -7.81 5.10
CA ILE A 7 -17.54 -8.61 4.54
C ILE A 7 -17.27 -9.79 5.47
N GLN A 8 -17.60 -11.01 5.04
CA GLN A 8 -17.48 -12.22 5.82
C GLN A 8 -16.29 -13.11 5.41
N GLY A 9 -15.55 -12.73 4.39
CA GLY A 9 -14.44 -13.53 3.86
C GLY A 9 -13.51 -12.71 2.97
N VAL A 10 -12.55 -13.41 2.40
CA VAL A 10 -11.55 -12.81 1.48
C VAL A 10 -12.18 -12.60 0.10
N PHE A 11 -11.90 -11.48 -0.52
CA PHE A 11 -12.22 -11.27 -1.93
C PHE A 11 -11.17 -11.94 -2.83
N TYR A 12 -11.63 -12.59 -3.88
CA TYR A 12 -10.80 -13.19 -4.90
C TYR A 12 -10.76 -12.33 -6.17
N PRO A 13 -9.80 -12.54 -7.08
CA PRO A 13 -9.69 -11.77 -8.32
C PRO A 13 -10.96 -11.77 -9.18
N ASP A 14 -11.74 -12.83 -9.14
CA ASP A 14 -13.01 -13.00 -9.86
C ASP A 14 -14.23 -12.55 -9.06
N SER A 15 -14.07 -12.07 -7.83
CA SER A 15 -15.18 -11.61 -6.99
C SER A 15 -15.95 -10.46 -7.64
N TYR A 16 -17.28 -10.56 -7.61
CA TYR A 16 -18.18 -9.51 -8.10
C TYR A 16 -18.43 -8.41 -7.06
N THR A 17 -18.03 -8.63 -5.81
CA THR A 17 -18.22 -7.76 -4.66
C THR A 17 -16.89 -7.18 -4.19
N GLY A 18 -16.98 -6.10 -3.43
CA GLY A 18 -15.85 -5.41 -2.80
C GLY A 18 -16.35 -4.54 -1.64
N MET A 19 -15.52 -3.66 -1.17
CA MET A 19 -15.93 -2.65 -0.18
C MET A 19 -17.08 -1.82 -0.77
N ALA A 20 -18.15 -1.67 0.02
CA ALA A 20 -19.31 -0.92 -0.44
C ALA A 20 -18.93 0.54 -0.75
N PRO A 21 -19.29 1.07 -1.93
CA PRO A 21 -18.94 2.45 -2.31
C PRO A 21 -19.53 3.53 -1.38
N GLU A 22 -20.54 3.17 -0.59
CA GLU A 22 -21.20 4.05 0.39
C GLU A 22 -20.43 4.16 1.72
N GLU A 23 -19.40 3.33 1.91
CA GLU A 23 -18.54 3.43 3.09
C GLU A 23 -17.64 4.65 3.00
N VAL A 24 -17.70 5.49 4.03
CA VAL A 24 -16.86 6.68 4.09
C VAL A 24 -15.45 6.31 4.55
N THR A 25 -14.49 6.54 3.70
CA THR A 25 -13.07 6.27 3.98
C THR A 25 -12.36 7.47 4.62
N MET A 26 -11.23 7.21 5.26
CA MET A 26 -10.36 8.27 5.76
C MET A 26 -9.83 9.16 4.62
N ALA A 27 -9.57 8.57 3.46
CA ALA A 27 -9.14 9.30 2.27
C ALA A 27 -10.19 10.31 1.81
N GLU A 28 -11.47 9.92 1.75
CA GLU A 28 -12.57 10.83 1.38
C GLU A 28 -12.72 11.99 2.36
N VAL A 29 -12.67 11.69 3.68
CA VAL A 29 -12.77 12.72 4.72
C VAL A 29 -11.62 13.73 4.61
N LEU A 30 -10.39 13.26 4.43
CA LEU A 30 -9.23 14.14 4.34
C LEU A 30 -9.18 14.90 3.01
N LYS A 31 -9.60 14.26 1.91
CA LYS A 31 -9.69 14.91 0.59
C LYS A 31 -10.60 16.14 0.62
N VAL A 32 -11.75 16.06 1.30
CA VAL A 32 -12.66 17.23 1.48
C VAL A 32 -11.98 18.35 2.28
N GLN A 33 -10.98 18.03 3.11
CA GLN A 33 -10.17 19.01 3.85
C GLN A 33 -8.98 19.53 3.04
N GLY A 34 -8.85 19.18 1.76
CA GLY A 34 -7.80 19.65 0.87
C GLY A 34 -6.50 18.84 0.92
N TYR A 35 -6.53 17.64 1.51
CA TYR A 35 -5.39 16.74 1.48
C TYR A 35 -5.27 16.07 0.11
N ALA A 36 -4.05 16.00 -0.44
CA ALA A 36 -3.72 15.05 -1.50
C ALA A 36 -3.72 13.64 -0.91
N THR A 37 -4.29 12.66 -1.59
CA THR A 37 -4.48 11.32 -1.04
C THR A 37 -3.88 10.23 -1.92
N ALA A 38 -3.12 9.31 -1.35
CA ALA A 38 -2.59 8.16 -2.07
C ALA A 38 -2.75 6.85 -1.30
N CYS A 39 -3.02 5.79 -2.06
CA CYS A 39 -2.89 4.42 -1.61
C CYS A 39 -1.72 3.78 -2.34
N ILE A 40 -0.74 3.27 -1.61
CA ILE A 40 0.40 2.55 -2.18
C ILE A 40 0.47 1.17 -1.51
N GLY A 41 0.45 0.13 -2.33
CA GLY A 41 0.53 -1.24 -1.83
C GLY A 41 -0.65 -2.12 -2.18
N LYS A 42 -0.87 -3.15 -1.35
CA LYS A 42 -1.95 -4.13 -1.52
C LYS A 42 -3.31 -3.52 -1.16
N TRP A 43 -4.26 -3.60 -2.11
CA TRP A 43 -5.63 -3.11 -1.87
C TRP A 43 -6.55 -4.16 -1.23
N HIS A 44 -6.80 -5.24 -1.91
CA HIS A 44 -7.59 -6.41 -1.48
C HIS A 44 -9.03 -6.14 -1.02
N LEU A 45 -9.64 -5.05 -1.48
CA LEU A 45 -11.01 -4.67 -1.13
C LEU A 45 -11.98 -4.69 -2.33
N GLY A 46 -11.62 -5.44 -3.36
CA GLY A 46 -12.38 -5.61 -4.60
C GLY A 46 -11.57 -5.16 -5.81
N SER A 47 -11.75 -5.87 -6.91
CA SER A 47 -10.93 -5.75 -8.13
C SER A 47 -11.62 -5.03 -9.27
N ARG A 48 -12.95 -4.91 -9.21
CA ARG A 48 -13.68 -4.17 -10.23
C ARG A 48 -13.47 -2.69 -10.03
N GLU A 49 -13.42 -1.94 -11.12
CA GLU A 49 -13.11 -0.51 -11.12
C GLU A 49 -13.83 0.27 -10.02
N LYS A 50 -15.14 0.04 -9.85
CA LYS A 50 -15.95 0.72 -8.83
C LYS A 50 -15.53 0.47 -7.36
N TYR A 51 -14.64 -0.50 -7.14
CA TYR A 51 -14.10 -0.83 -5.81
C TYR A 51 -12.63 -0.48 -5.65
N LEU A 52 -11.96 -0.02 -6.72
CA LEU A 52 -10.55 0.34 -6.68
C LEU A 52 -10.31 1.63 -5.88
N PRO A 53 -9.09 1.86 -5.41
CA PRO A 53 -8.76 2.99 -4.53
C PRO A 53 -9.20 4.36 -5.03
N LEU A 54 -9.14 4.63 -6.34
CA LEU A 54 -9.55 5.94 -6.89
C LEU A 54 -11.04 6.23 -6.67
N GLN A 55 -11.87 5.19 -6.56
CA GLN A 55 -13.30 5.31 -6.25
C GLN A 55 -13.57 5.32 -4.73
N GLN A 56 -12.53 5.24 -3.91
CA GLN A 56 -12.60 5.21 -2.45
C GLN A 56 -11.85 6.39 -1.81
N GLY A 57 -11.82 7.53 -2.53
CA GLY A 57 -11.28 8.78 -2.02
C GLY A 57 -9.79 9.03 -2.27
N PHE A 58 -9.07 8.11 -2.87
CA PHE A 58 -7.66 8.33 -3.21
C PHE A 58 -7.52 9.04 -4.57
N ASP A 59 -6.58 9.98 -4.65
CA ASP A 59 -6.20 10.65 -5.90
C ASP A 59 -5.23 9.82 -6.72
N GLU A 60 -4.34 9.08 -6.03
CA GLU A 60 -3.32 8.25 -6.65
C GLU A 60 -3.38 6.82 -6.05
N TYR A 61 -3.13 5.84 -6.90
CA TYR A 61 -2.96 4.46 -6.48
C TYR A 61 -1.79 3.83 -7.23
N PHE A 62 -0.95 3.11 -6.49
CA PHE A 62 0.03 2.20 -7.04
C PHE A 62 0.10 0.93 -6.19
N GLY A 63 -0.04 -0.24 -6.80
CA GLY A 63 0.10 -1.48 -6.04
C GLY A 63 -0.57 -2.69 -6.68
N ILE A 64 -0.64 -3.78 -5.91
CA ILE A 64 -1.33 -4.99 -6.33
C ILE A 64 -2.79 -4.95 -5.85
N PRO A 65 -3.77 -5.26 -6.73
CA PRO A 65 -5.18 -5.20 -6.35
C PRO A 65 -5.64 -6.35 -5.46
N TYR A 66 -4.83 -7.43 -5.37
CA TYR A 66 -5.12 -8.64 -4.60
C TYR A 66 -4.00 -8.99 -3.64
N SER A 67 -3.90 -10.26 -3.26
CA SER A 67 -2.83 -10.79 -2.41
C SER A 67 -1.69 -11.39 -3.24
N ASN A 68 -0.50 -11.38 -2.64
CA ASN A 68 0.73 -11.96 -3.21
C ASN A 68 0.68 -13.47 -3.47
N ASP A 69 -0.29 -14.17 -2.89
CA ASP A 69 -0.55 -15.61 -3.09
C ASP A 69 -1.61 -15.91 -4.17
N MET A 70 -2.20 -14.88 -4.78
CA MET A 70 -3.21 -15.03 -5.82
C MET A 70 -2.60 -14.91 -7.21
N SER A 71 -3.24 -15.56 -8.21
CA SER A 71 -2.81 -15.50 -9.60
C SER A 71 -2.96 -14.10 -10.22
N ALA A 72 -2.24 -13.86 -11.33
CA ALA A 72 -2.23 -12.60 -12.07
C ALA A 72 -1.70 -11.42 -11.24
N GLN A 73 -0.48 -11.58 -10.68
CA GLN A 73 0.19 -10.50 -9.99
C GLN A 73 0.58 -9.42 -11.00
N VAL A 74 -0.03 -8.25 -10.81
CA VAL A 74 0.17 -7.07 -11.65
C VAL A 74 0.33 -5.86 -10.75
N TYR A 75 1.07 -4.85 -11.20
CA TYR A 75 0.94 -3.52 -10.64
C TYR A 75 -0.13 -2.75 -11.40
N LEU A 76 -0.99 -2.10 -10.63
CA LEU A 76 -1.86 -1.05 -11.15
C LEU A 76 -1.26 0.31 -10.81
N ARG A 77 -1.40 1.25 -11.76
CA ARG A 77 -1.28 2.68 -11.49
C ARG A 77 -2.63 3.33 -11.81
N GLY A 78 -3.23 3.90 -10.78
CA GLY A 78 -4.64 4.27 -10.87
C GLY A 78 -5.53 3.05 -11.11
N ASN A 79 -6.30 3.04 -12.19
CA ASN A 79 -7.16 1.91 -12.59
C ASN A 79 -6.55 1.04 -13.71
N GLU A 80 -5.37 1.41 -14.21
CA GLU A 80 -4.76 0.77 -15.36
C GLU A 80 -3.64 -0.19 -14.93
N VAL A 81 -3.45 -1.26 -15.71
CA VAL A 81 -2.31 -2.17 -15.50
C VAL A 81 -1.04 -1.49 -16.00
N GLU A 82 -0.10 -1.27 -15.10
CA GLU A 82 1.23 -0.73 -15.42
C GLU A 82 2.22 -1.83 -15.78
N GLU A 83 2.21 -2.92 -15.02
CA GLU A 83 3.17 -4.01 -15.20
C GLU A 83 2.50 -5.37 -14.98
N PHE A 84 2.76 -6.30 -15.90
CA PHE A 84 2.40 -7.72 -15.79
C PHE A 84 3.60 -8.55 -15.33
N HIS A 85 3.34 -9.65 -14.63
CA HIS A 85 4.39 -10.57 -14.16
C HIS A 85 5.47 -9.91 -13.31
N ILE A 86 5.00 -9.14 -12.33
CA ILE A 86 5.89 -8.38 -11.43
C ILE A 86 6.88 -9.27 -10.69
N ASP A 87 8.07 -8.73 -10.40
CA ASP A 87 8.99 -9.37 -9.46
C ASP A 87 8.52 -9.17 -8.02
N ILE A 88 7.81 -10.16 -7.53
CA ILE A 88 7.20 -10.12 -6.19
C ILE A 88 8.24 -10.04 -5.06
N ASN A 89 9.49 -10.46 -5.28
CA ASN A 89 10.55 -10.33 -4.28
C ASN A 89 10.87 -8.86 -3.98
N ASN A 90 10.68 -7.99 -4.95
CA ASN A 90 10.94 -6.56 -4.83
C ASN A 90 9.71 -5.72 -4.46
N VAL A 91 8.58 -6.35 -4.09
CA VAL A 91 7.33 -5.64 -3.83
C VAL A 91 7.44 -4.59 -2.71
N THR A 92 8.10 -4.93 -1.60
CA THR A 92 8.30 -4.02 -0.45
C THR A 92 9.16 -2.83 -0.86
N LYS A 93 10.24 -3.08 -1.58
CA LYS A 93 11.14 -2.05 -2.11
C LYS A 93 10.40 -1.10 -3.06
N LYS A 94 9.65 -1.66 -4.01
CA LYS A 94 8.88 -0.88 -4.99
C LYS A 94 7.85 0.03 -4.32
N TYR A 95 7.10 -0.48 -3.34
CA TYR A 95 6.16 0.34 -2.58
C TYR A 95 6.86 1.46 -1.80
N THR A 96 8.04 1.19 -1.26
CA THR A 96 8.84 2.18 -0.54
C THR A 96 9.29 3.31 -1.46
N GLU A 97 9.79 2.96 -2.66
CA GLU A 97 10.22 3.93 -3.68
C GLU A 97 9.05 4.83 -4.12
N GLU A 98 7.89 4.26 -4.40
CA GLU A 98 6.67 4.99 -4.77
C GLU A 98 6.18 5.91 -3.63
N ALA A 99 6.24 5.42 -2.38
CA ALA A 99 5.87 6.21 -1.21
C ALA A 99 6.80 7.40 -0.99
N VAL A 100 8.11 7.19 -1.10
CA VAL A 100 9.12 8.27 -1.01
C VAL A 100 8.92 9.30 -2.12
N ASP A 101 8.69 8.85 -3.36
CA ASP A 101 8.41 9.75 -4.47
C ASP A 101 7.13 10.57 -4.23
N TYR A 102 6.06 9.91 -3.76
CA TYR A 102 4.81 10.60 -3.43
C TYR A 102 5.02 11.68 -2.36
N ILE A 103 5.70 11.38 -1.26
CA ILE A 103 5.99 12.34 -0.20
C ILE A 103 6.75 13.54 -0.75
N ARG A 104 7.79 13.29 -1.57
CA ARG A 104 8.59 14.37 -2.19
C ARG A 104 7.77 15.26 -3.12
N ARG A 105 6.89 14.67 -3.95
CA ARG A 105 6.01 15.42 -4.86
C ARG A 105 4.94 16.23 -4.13
N LYS A 106 4.55 15.82 -2.91
CA LYS A 106 3.48 16.45 -2.14
C LYS A 106 3.97 17.23 -0.92
N ALA A 107 5.30 17.49 -0.82
CA ALA A 107 5.92 18.13 0.35
C ALA A 107 5.35 19.52 0.67
N ASP A 108 4.85 20.26 -0.33
CA ASP A 108 4.37 21.64 -0.20
C ASP A 108 2.86 21.75 0.11
N GLN A 109 2.18 20.61 0.38
CA GLN A 109 0.75 20.60 0.66
C GLN A 109 0.37 19.49 1.66
N PRO A 110 -0.77 19.59 2.35
CA PRO A 110 -1.25 18.48 3.17
C PRO A 110 -1.44 17.21 2.36
N PHE A 111 -0.99 16.08 2.88
CA PHE A 111 -1.17 14.80 2.21
C PHE A 111 -1.57 13.69 3.20
N PHE A 112 -2.23 12.68 2.65
CA PHE A 112 -2.52 11.42 3.31
C PHE A 112 -1.98 10.28 2.45
N LEU A 113 -1.08 9.51 3.02
CA LEU A 113 -0.52 8.31 2.39
C LEU A 113 -0.94 7.08 3.19
N PHE A 114 -1.65 6.17 2.54
CA PHE A 114 -1.91 4.82 3.05
C PHE A 114 -0.94 3.85 2.39
N LEU A 115 0.12 3.47 3.12
CA LEU A 115 1.13 2.52 2.67
C LEU A 115 0.78 1.12 3.20
N ALA A 116 0.25 0.27 2.32
CA ALA A 116 -0.26 -1.05 2.65
C ALA A 116 0.71 -2.15 2.15
N HIS A 117 1.69 -2.50 2.96
CA HIS A 117 2.65 -3.56 2.62
C HIS A 117 1.96 -4.92 2.42
N SER A 118 2.43 -5.70 1.44
CA SER A 118 1.98 -7.07 1.21
C SER A 118 2.63 -8.07 2.18
N MET A 119 3.87 -7.79 2.57
CA MET A 119 4.59 -8.60 3.56
C MET A 119 4.15 -8.18 4.99
N MET A 120 3.97 -9.12 5.89
CA MET A 120 4.50 -10.51 5.86
C MET A 120 3.41 -11.57 5.61
N HIS A 121 2.52 -11.35 4.67
CA HIS A 121 1.56 -12.37 4.24
C HIS A 121 2.27 -13.50 3.48
N VAL A 122 1.91 -14.73 3.76
CA VAL A 122 2.46 -15.92 3.08
C VAL A 122 1.91 -16.07 1.65
N PRO A 123 2.68 -16.62 0.70
CA PRO A 123 4.11 -16.92 0.77
C PRO A 123 4.93 -15.65 0.95
N ILE A 124 5.98 -15.76 1.78
CA ILE A 124 6.83 -14.61 2.11
C ILE A 124 7.87 -14.43 1.01
N TYR A 125 8.01 -13.19 0.58
CA TYR A 125 9.01 -12.76 -0.38
C TYR A 125 9.87 -11.65 0.22
N VAL A 126 11.10 -11.57 -0.21
CA VAL A 126 12.09 -10.59 0.24
C VAL A 126 13.06 -10.31 -0.90
N SER A 127 13.53 -9.09 -1.02
CA SER A 127 14.54 -8.76 -2.02
C SER A 127 15.90 -9.38 -1.69
N ASP A 128 16.73 -9.58 -2.73
CA ASP A 128 18.08 -10.11 -2.59
C ASP A 128 18.93 -9.29 -1.61
N GLU A 129 18.62 -8.01 -1.47
CA GLU A 129 19.32 -7.12 -0.55
C GLU A 129 19.12 -7.52 0.92
N PHE A 130 17.97 -8.11 1.26
CA PHE A 130 17.62 -8.51 2.64
C PHE A 130 17.67 -10.02 2.87
N ALA A 131 17.72 -10.82 1.82
CA ALA A 131 17.77 -12.28 1.92
C ALA A 131 18.95 -12.76 2.78
N GLY A 132 18.65 -13.53 3.82
CA GLY A 132 19.64 -14.09 4.76
C GLY A 132 20.24 -13.07 5.75
N LYS A 133 19.76 -11.84 5.82
CA LYS A 133 20.35 -10.78 6.65
C LYS A 133 19.93 -10.84 8.12
N SER A 134 18.73 -11.30 8.43
CA SER A 134 18.20 -11.30 9.79
C SER A 134 18.81 -12.39 10.69
N GLY A 135 19.29 -13.49 10.10
CA GLY A 135 19.62 -14.71 10.85
C GLY A 135 18.42 -15.46 11.42
N ALA A 136 17.19 -15.00 11.15
CA ALA A 136 15.94 -15.58 11.65
C ALA A 136 15.04 -16.14 10.52
N GLY A 137 15.64 -16.50 9.38
CA GLY A 137 14.97 -17.03 8.20
C GLY A 137 14.19 -15.96 7.45
N ILE A 138 13.48 -16.40 6.39
CA ILE A 138 12.80 -15.49 5.46
C ILE A 138 11.79 -14.56 6.13
N TYR A 139 11.13 -15.00 7.21
CA TYR A 139 10.21 -14.15 7.98
C TYR A 139 10.97 -12.97 8.61
N GLY A 140 12.11 -13.25 9.28
CA GLY A 140 12.93 -12.21 9.87
C GLY A 140 13.50 -11.26 8.81
N ASP A 141 13.89 -11.78 7.64
CA ASP A 141 14.39 -10.96 6.53
C ASP A 141 13.29 -10.02 6.01
N ALA A 142 12.06 -10.50 5.87
CA ALA A 142 10.93 -9.67 5.47
C ALA A 142 10.58 -8.59 6.52
N VAL A 143 10.71 -8.92 7.81
CA VAL A 143 10.55 -7.92 8.89
C VAL A 143 11.61 -6.83 8.78
N LEU A 144 12.88 -7.21 8.54
CA LEU A 144 13.96 -6.24 8.33
C LEU A 144 13.71 -5.33 7.12
N GLU A 145 13.19 -5.89 6.02
CA GLU A 145 12.88 -5.10 4.82
C GLU A 145 11.72 -4.13 5.05
N VAL A 146 10.68 -4.53 5.78
CA VAL A 146 9.58 -3.63 6.17
C VAL A 146 10.07 -2.56 7.14
N ASP A 147 10.92 -2.90 8.11
CA ASP A 147 11.54 -1.93 9.02
C ASP A 147 12.41 -0.92 8.27
N TRP A 148 13.22 -1.40 7.30
CA TRP A 148 13.96 -0.53 6.38
C TRP A 148 13.03 0.42 5.62
N SER A 149 11.89 -0.07 5.12
CA SER A 149 10.90 0.76 4.43
C SER A 149 10.39 1.89 5.32
N VAL A 150 10.03 1.58 6.57
CA VAL A 150 9.63 2.59 7.56
C VAL A 150 10.77 3.60 7.79
N GLY A 151 12.00 3.11 7.92
CA GLY A 151 13.20 3.94 8.06
C GLY A 151 13.36 4.94 6.91
N ARG A 152 13.18 4.47 5.66
CA ARG A 152 13.24 5.33 4.45
C ARG A 152 12.17 6.41 4.43
N ILE A 153 10.94 6.07 4.83
CA ILE A 153 9.84 7.06 4.95
C ILE A 153 10.19 8.12 6.01
N MET A 154 10.60 7.69 7.20
CA MET A 154 10.94 8.61 8.29
C MET A 154 12.14 9.52 7.94
N GLU A 155 13.14 8.98 7.25
CA GLU A 155 14.28 9.74 6.76
C GLU A 155 13.84 10.80 5.74
N THR A 156 12.99 10.43 4.78
CA THR A 156 12.44 11.35 3.78
C THR A 156 11.65 12.50 4.43
N LEU A 157 10.84 12.21 5.43
CA LEU A 157 10.11 13.25 6.17
C LEU A 157 11.07 14.23 6.85
N ARG A 158 12.15 13.74 7.49
CA ARG A 158 13.18 14.59 8.11
C ARG A 158 13.95 15.41 7.09
N GLU A 159 14.38 14.80 5.98
CA GLU A 159 15.07 15.51 4.88
C GLU A 159 14.27 16.68 4.36
N LEU A 160 12.94 16.57 4.37
CA LEU A 160 12.01 17.60 3.89
C LEU A 160 11.53 18.56 5.00
N GLY A 161 11.92 18.34 6.25
CA GLY A 161 11.47 19.13 7.40
C GLY A 161 9.97 18.95 7.71
N LEU A 162 9.42 17.77 7.40
CA LEU A 162 8.00 17.45 7.58
C LEU A 162 7.71 16.61 8.83
N ASP A 163 8.73 16.08 9.51
CA ASP A 163 8.61 15.14 10.61
C ASP A 163 7.88 15.74 11.83
N ASP A 164 8.07 17.01 12.13
CA ASP A 164 7.36 17.71 13.22
C ASP A 164 5.89 18.03 12.90
N ASN A 165 5.47 17.90 11.63
CA ASN A 165 4.11 18.20 11.15
C ASN A 165 3.42 17.04 10.45
N THR A 166 3.92 15.82 10.64
CA THR A 166 3.35 14.61 10.04
C THR A 166 3.04 13.57 11.12
N LEU A 167 1.77 13.21 11.24
CA LEU A 167 1.37 12.07 12.06
C LEU A 167 1.68 10.77 11.31
N VAL A 168 2.59 9.97 11.86
CA VAL A 168 2.91 8.64 11.33
C VAL A 168 2.30 7.58 12.24
N VAL A 169 1.50 6.69 11.64
CA VAL A 169 0.86 5.58 12.35
C VAL A 169 1.33 4.26 11.73
N PHE A 170 1.95 3.42 12.53
CA PHE A 170 2.29 2.05 12.16
C PHE A 170 1.35 1.08 12.88
N THR A 171 0.79 0.15 12.13
CA THR A 171 -0.12 -0.88 12.66
C THR A 171 0.06 -2.19 11.92
N SER A 172 -0.24 -3.31 12.59
CA SER A 172 -0.24 -4.65 12.00
C SER A 172 -1.37 -5.51 12.58
#